data_ca04867b6a809f8891f2c1a5e447c4e8
#
_entry.id   ca04867b6a809f8891f2c1a5e447c4e8
#
_cell.length_a   1.000
_cell.length_b   1.000
_cell.length_c   1.000
_cell.angle_alpha   90.00
_cell.angle_beta   90.00
_cell.angle_gamma   90.00
#
_symmetry.space_group_name_H-M   'P 1'
#
loop_
_entity.id
_entity.type
_entity.pdbx_description
1 polymer ?
#
loop_
_entity_poly.entity_id
_entity_poly.type
_entity_poly.pdbx_seq_one_letter_code
_entity_poly.pdbx_strand_id
1 'polypeptide(L)'
;MRRFALFVLIALASASPAAAASWWELNFGLSGPRYDAIVPVCEDPGVLRYIYSKFSHNENSNWNSNLEIVGIDRIREIAWRPWDAQTIPRRFCMGVAHISDGSHREISYSINETGGWVGVGYGVEWCVRGLDREWAYHPACQMAQP
;
A
#
# COMPACT_ATOMS: atom_id res chain seq x y z
N MET A 1 35.56 -26.60 -30.59
CA MET A 1 34.09 -26.44 -30.73
C MET A 1 33.29 -27.24 -29.69
N ARG A 2 33.65 -28.46 -29.35
CA ARG A 2 32.91 -29.32 -28.39
C ARG A 2 32.90 -28.80 -26.92
N ARG A 3 33.92 -28.06 -26.51
CA ARG A 3 34.03 -27.52 -25.14
C ARG A 3 33.19 -26.26 -24.93
N PHE A 4 32.93 -25.48 -25.94
CA PHE A 4 32.03 -24.30 -25.88
C PHE A 4 30.56 -24.66 -25.71
N ALA A 5 30.11 -25.73 -26.37
CA ALA A 5 28.75 -26.22 -26.26
C ALA A 5 28.38 -26.69 -24.84
N LEU A 6 29.38 -27.25 -24.09
CA LEU A 6 29.13 -27.69 -22.72
C LEU A 6 28.95 -26.53 -21.73
N PHE A 7 29.65 -25.41 -21.91
CA PHE A 7 29.51 -24.23 -21.07
C PHE A 7 28.17 -23.52 -21.29
N VAL A 8 27.62 -23.49 -22.51
CA VAL A 8 26.31 -22.92 -22.83
C VAL A 8 25.17 -23.75 -22.24
N LEU A 9 25.29 -25.08 -22.24
CA LEU A 9 24.30 -25.97 -21.63
C LEU A 9 24.27 -25.86 -20.10
N ILE A 10 25.41 -25.64 -19.45
CA ILE A 10 25.46 -25.45 -17.99
C ILE A 10 24.88 -24.11 -17.59
N ALA A 11 25.06 -23.04 -18.38
CA ALA A 11 24.50 -21.72 -18.11
C ALA A 11 22.96 -21.67 -18.25
N LEU A 12 22.38 -22.50 -19.12
CA LEU A 12 20.92 -22.61 -19.30
C LEU A 12 20.24 -23.42 -18.18
N ALA A 13 20.97 -24.32 -17.52
CA ALA A 13 20.43 -25.13 -16.42
C ALA A 13 20.31 -24.40 -15.08
N SER A 14 20.90 -23.21 -14.94
CA SER A 14 20.86 -22.42 -13.71
C SER A 14 19.78 -21.32 -13.68
N ALA A 15 18.94 -21.22 -14.71
CA ALA A 15 17.78 -20.34 -14.67
C ALA A 15 16.69 -21.00 -13.81
N SER A 16 16.70 -20.74 -12.52
CA SER A 16 15.58 -21.09 -11.63
C SER A 16 14.35 -20.34 -12.11
N PRO A 17 13.22 -21.01 -12.38
CA PRO A 17 11.98 -20.29 -12.68
C PRO A 17 11.62 -19.43 -11.47
N ALA A 18 11.45 -18.13 -11.68
CA ALA A 18 10.85 -17.28 -10.69
C ALA A 18 9.42 -17.79 -10.45
N ALA A 19 9.17 -18.36 -9.28
CA ALA A 19 7.84 -18.79 -8.90
C ALA A 19 7.03 -17.54 -8.58
N ALA A 20 6.14 -17.14 -9.49
CA ALA A 20 5.12 -16.14 -9.19
C ALA A 20 4.16 -16.71 -8.12
N ALA A 21 3.78 -15.89 -7.16
CA ALA A 21 2.82 -16.26 -6.14
C ALA A 21 1.50 -16.71 -6.78
N SER A 22 0.93 -17.79 -6.28
CA SER A 22 -0.36 -18.29 -6.78
C SER A 22 -1.50 -17.38 -6.29
N TRP A 23 -2.66 -17.45 -6.96
CA TRP A 23 -3.86 -16.72 -6.54
C TRP A 23 -4.25 -17.05 -5.08
N TRP A 24 -4.02 -18.28 -4.64
CA TRP A 24 -4.29 -18.74 -3.27
C TRP A 24 -3.35 -18.08 -2.25
N GLU A 25 -2.07 -17.98 -2.57
CA GLU A 25 -1.09 -17.27 -1.72
C GLU A 25 -1.45 -15.80 -1.59
N LEU A 26 -1.88 -15.16 -2.70
CA LEU A 26 -2.29 -13.76 -2.72
C LEU A 26 -3.54 -13.47 -1.88
N ASN A 27 -4.49 -14.40 -1.83
CA ASN A 27 -5.79 -14.14 -1.24
C ASN A 27 -6.00 -14.77 0.14
N PHE A 28 -5.17 -15.71 0.55
CA PHE A 28 -5.32 -16.43 1.82
C PHE A 28 -4.11 -16.28 2.76
N GLY A 29 -3.24 -15.30 2.50
CA GLY A 29 -2.11 -15.00 3.37
C GLY A 29 -1.08 -16.14 3.47
N LEU A 30 -1.02 -17.02 2.48
CA LEU A 30 -0.04 -18.10 2.39
C LEU A 30 1.32 -17.56 1.92
N SER A 31 1.77 -16.48 2.57
CA SER A 31 3.01 -15.79 2.25
C SER A 31 4.19 -16.35 3.01
N GLY A 32 5.39 -16.20 2.47
CA GLY A 32 6.62 -16.66 3.07
C GLY A 32 7.85 -16.04 2.41
N PRO A 33 9.07 -16.39 2.79
CA PRO A 33 10.30 -15.76 2.27
C PRO A 33 10.51 -15.94 0.75
N ARG A 34 9.69 -16.72 0.09
CA ARG A 34 9.65 -16.91 -1.38
C ARG A 34 8.48 -16.22 -2.05
N TYR A 35 7.73 -15.44 -1.30
CA TYR A 35 6.54 -14.75 -1.78
C TYR A 35 6.87 -13.32 -2.19
N ASP A 36 6.58 -12.99 -3.46
CA ASP A 36 6.65 -11.62 -3.96
C ASP A 36 5.31 -10.93 -3.69
N ALA A 37 5.27 -10.11 -2.66
CA ALA A 37 4.08 -9.38 -2.27
C ALA A 37 3.56 -8.48 -3.41
N ILE A 38 2.29 -8.62 -3.75
CA ILE A 38 1.60 -7.75 -4.70
C ILE A 38 0.77 -6.73 -3.90
N VAL A 39 1.39 -5.60 -3.60
CA VAL A 39 0.73 -4.45 -2.99
C VAL A 39 0.52 -3.40 -4.07
N PRO A 40 -0.70 -2.86 -4.23
CA PRO A 40 -0.98 -1.82 -5.23
C PRO A 40 -0.01 -0.63 -5.16
N VAL A 41 0.18 0.04 -6.29
CA VAL A 41 0.93 1.30 -6.35
C VAL A 41 0.17 2.41 -5.64
N CYS A 42 0.87 3.47 -5.25
CA CYS A 42 0.27 4.59 -4.52
C CYS A 42 -0.89 5.25 -5.26
N GLU A 43 -0.81 5.35 -6.59
CA GLU A 43 -1.81 5.97 -7.44
C GLU A 43 -2.96 5.04 -7.85
N ASP A 44 -3.02 3.82 -7.30
CA ASP A 44 -4.07 2.85 -7.65
C ASP A 44 -5.46 3.45 -7.42
N PRO A 45 -6.34 3.45 -8.45
CA PRO A 45 -7.67 4.06 -8.33
C PRO A 45 -8.56 3.41 -7.26
N GLY A 46 -8.37 2.13 -6.95
CA GLY A 46 -9.10 1.43 -5.90
C GLY A 46 -8.69 1.92 -4.52
N VAL A 47 -7.39 2.12 -4.30
CA VAL A 47 -6.83 2.69 -3.07
C VAL A 47 -7.35 4.11 -2.84
N LEU A 48 -7.24 4.98 -3.84
CA LEU A 48 -7.70 6.37 -3.73
C LEU A 48 -9.21 6.45 -3.49
N ARG A 49 -9.99 5.67 -4.18
CA ARG A 49 -11.46 5.60 -3.98
C ARG A 49 -11.81 5.15 -2.55
N TYR A 50 -11.08 4.18 -2.02
CA TYR A 50 -11.26 3.74 -0.63
C TYR A 50 -11.01 4.90 0.33
N ILE A 51 -9.91 5.63 0.17
CA ILE A 51 -9.57 6.79 1.01
C ILE A 51 -10.68 7.85 0.95
N TYR A 52 -11.11 8.24 -0.26
CA TYR A 52 -12.20 9.23 -0.44
C TYR A 52 -13.47 8.83 0.29
N SER A 53 -13.92 7.60 0.07
CA SER A 53 -15.14 7.07 0.68
C SER A 53 -15.05 7.00 2.19
N LYS A 54 -13.93 6.54 2.74
CA LYS A 54 -13.74 6.40 4.18
C LYS A 54 -13.58 7.74 4.88
N PHE A 55 -12.88 8.69 4.25
CA PHE A 55 -12.75 10.05 4.77
C PHE A 55 -14.13 10.72 4.90
N SER A 56 -14.91 10.77 3.82
CA SER A 56 -16.26 11.34 3.80
C SER A 56 -17.19 10.65 4.81
N HIS A 57 -17.14 9.33 4.89
CA HIS A 57 -17.92 8.58 5.87
C HIS A 57 -17.54 8.94 7.31
N ASN A 58 -16.25 9.00 7.63
CA ASN A 58 -15.78 9.34 8.98
C ASN A 58 -16.15 10.79 9.36
N GLU A 59 -15.97 11.74 8.45
CA GLU A 59 -16.33 13.14 8.70
C GLU A 59 -17.83 13.28 8.98
N ASN A 60 -18.67 12.61 8.21
CA ASN A 60 -20.11 12.66 8.39
C ASN A 60 -20.57 11.95 9.67
N SER A 61 -20.11 10.71 9.87
CA SER A 61 -20.63 9.84 10.95
C SER A 61 -20.09 10.20 12.33
N ASN A 62 -18.81 10.61 12.42
CA ASN A 62 -18.15 10.82 13.71
C ASN A 62 -18.06 12.31 14.10
N TRP A 63 -18.00 13.21 13.10
CA TRP A 63 -17.70 14.63 13.33
C TRP A 63 -18.82 15.57 12.92
N ASN A 64 -19.93 15.04 12.38
CA ASN A 64 -21.04 15.83 11.84
C ASN A 64 -20.53 16.92 10.88
N SER A 65 -19.58 16.55 10.04
CA SER A 65 -18.87 17.41 9.08
C SER A 65 -19.14 16.91 7.66
N ASN A 66 -19.25 17.82 6.71
CA ASN A 66 -19.44 17.50 5.30
C ASN A 66 -18.14 17.66 4.49
N LEU A 67 -16.99 17.58 5.15
CA LEU A 67 -15.72 17.64 4.46
C LEU A 67 -15.51 16.39 3.58
N GLU A 68 -15.01 16.62 2.39
CA GLU A 68 -14.67 15.59 1.42
C GLU A 68 -13.28 15.83 0.84
N ILE A 69 -12.59 14.76 0.49
CA ILE A 69 -11.38 14.85 -0.34
C ILE A 69 -11.86 14.85 -1.79
N VAL A 70 -11.67 15.98 -2.49
CA VAL A 70 -12.08 16.14 -3.90
C VAL A 70 -11.00 15.70 -4.88
N GLY A 71 -9.78 15.51 -4.41
CA GLY A 71 -8.65 15.00 -5.19
C GLY A 71 -7.39 14.83 -4.35
N ILE A 72 -6.47 14.01 -4.81
CA ILE A 72 -5.12 13.88 -4.25
C ILE A 72 -4.13 14.03 -5.39
N ASP A 73 -3.17 14.94 -5.25
CA ASP A 73 -2.10 15.14 -6.21
C ASP A 73 -0.71 14.94 -5.59
N ARG A 74 0.35 15.07 -6.40
CA ARG A 74 1.75 14.92 -5.99
C ARG A 74 2.01 13.63 -5.22
N ILE A 75 1.28 12.58 -5.58
CA ILE A 75 1.42 11.27 -4.97
C ILE A 75 2.82 10.73 -5.23
N ARG A 76 3.45 10.20 -4.20
CA ARG A 76 4.75 9.52 -4.29
C ARG A 76 4.86 8.42 -3.26
N GLU A 77 5.56 7.38 -3.61
CA GLU A 77 6.04 6.37 -2.67
C GLU A 77 7.19 6.95 -1.85
N ILE A 78 7.14 6.78 -0.54
CA ILE A 78 8.19 7.25 0.38
C ILE A 78 8.98 6.10 1.00
N ALA A 79 8.39 4.90 1.08
CA ALA A 79 9.07 3.69 1.50
C ALA A 79 8.33 2.44 1.04
N TRP A 80 9.08 1.36 0.85
CA TRP A 80 8.58 0.01 0.65
C TRP A 80 9.21 -0.92 1.67
N ARG A 81 8.37 -1.64 2.40
CA ARG A 81 8.80 -2.75 3.27
C ARG A 81 8.34 -4.05 2.65
N PRO A 82 9.26 -4.87 2.12
CA PRO A 82 8.94 -6.18 1.56
C PRO A 82 8.56 -7.17 2.67
N TRP A 83 8.14 -8.34 2.26
CA TRP A 83 7.91 -9.46 3.17
C TRP A 83 9.19 -9.87 3.91
N ASP A 84 9.06 -10.00 5.23
CA ASP A 84 10.08 -10.55 6.12
C ASP A 84 9.38 -11.42 7.19
N ALA A 85 10.13 -12.24 7.89
CA ALA A 85 9.62 -13.19 8.89
C ALA A 85 8.75 -12.53 9.98
N GLN A 86 8.88 -11.22 10.19
CA GLN A 86 8.16 -10.47 11.22
C GLN A 86 7.36 -9.28 10.67
N THR A 87 7.33 -9.08 9.35
CA THR A 87 6.67 -7.91 8.75
C THR A 87 5.75 -8.30 7.61
N ILE A 88 4.56 -7.70 7.59
CA ILE A 88 3.64 -7.76 6.46
C ILE A 88 4.11 -6.74 5.42
N PRO A 89 4.17 -7.11 4.12
CA PRO A 89 4.52 -6.17 3.06
C PRO A 89 3.69 -4.91 3.10
N ARG A 90 4.34 -3.76 3.08
CA ARG A 90 3.69 -2.47 3.22
C ARG A 90 4.36 -1.41 2.35
N ARG A 91 3.54 -0.70 1.59
CA ARG A 91 3.92 0.45 0.79
C ARG A 91 3.47 1.72 1.49
N PHE A 92 4.38 2.67 1.69
CA PHE A 92 4.07 3.96 2.29
C PHE A 92 4.06 5.04 1.22
N CYS A 93 3.01 5.84 1.22
CA CYS A 93 2.71 6.84 0.23
C CYS A 93 2.44 8.19 0.88
N MET A 94 2.73 9.25 0.16
CA MET A 94 2.44 10.62 0.58
C MET A 94 1.92 11.41 -0.61
N GLY A 95 1.04 12.38 -0.36
CA GLY A 95 0.50 13.28 -1.37
C GLY A 95 -0.09 14.54 -0.77
N VAL A 96 -0.82 15.30 -1.55
CA VAL A 96 -1.56 16.47 -1.13
C VAL A 96 -3.04 16.26 -1.43
N ALA A 97 -3.84 16.21 -0.38
CA ALA A 97 -5.29 16.13 -0.46
C ALA A 97 -5.89 17.53 -0.62
N HIS A 98 -6.76 17.67 -1.60
CA HIS A 98 -7.61 18.84 -1.81
C HIS A 98 -8.93 18.59 -1.10
N ILE A 99 -9.26 19.44 -0.13
CA ILE A 99 -10.47 19.30 0.68
C ILE A 99 -11.56 20.19 0.12
N SER A 100 -12.82 19.80 0.29
CA SER A 100 -13.99 20.53 -0.20
C SER A 100 -14.15 21.94 0.37
N ASP A 101 -13.49 22.26 1.47
CA ASP A 101 -13.42 23.62 2.04
C ASP A 101 -12.37 24.52 1.35
N GLY A 102 -11.73 24.02 0.28
CA GLY A 102 -10.68 24.71 -0.45
C GLY A 102 -9.29 24.59 0.17
N SER A 103 -9.12 23.90 1.30
CA SER A 103 -7.81 23.70 1.91
C SER A 103 -7.03 22.57 1.21
N HIS A 104 -5.70 22.70 1.24
CA HIS A 104 -4.76 21.69 0.75
C HIS A 104 -3.98 21.14 1.94
N ARG A 105 -4.00 19.84 2.14
CA ARG A 105 -3.39 19.19 3.29
C ARG A 105 -2.52 18.02 2.87
N GLU A 106 -1.41 17.85 3.56
CA GLU A 106 -0.61 16.64 3.39
C GLU A 106 -1.41 15.42 3.82
N ILE A 107 -1.38 14.39 3.00
CA ILE A 107 -1.93 13.07 3.31
C ILE A 107 -0.80 12.05 3.30
N SER A 108 -0.74 11.24 4.35
CA SER A 108 0.11 10.05 4.43
C SER A 108 -0.78 8.83 4.47
N TYR A 109 -0.42 7.80 3.71
CA TYR A 109 -1.16 6.53 3.73
C TYR A 109 -0.24 5.36 3.47
N SER A 110 -0.64 4.20 3.99
CA SER A 110 0.06 2.95 3.72
C SER A 110 -0.91 1.91 3.19
N ILE A 111 -0.40 1.10 2.28
CA ILE A 111 -1.10 -0.02 1.69
C ILE A 111 -0.41 -1.28 2.18
N ASN A 112 -1.11 -2.11 2.94
CA ASN A 112 -0.59 -3.35 3.48
C ASN A 112 -1.23 -4.56 2.82
N GLU A 113 -0.45 -5.60 2.64
CA GLU A 113 -0.95 -6.90 2.21
C GLU A 113 -1.81 -7.51 3.33
N THR A 114 -2.80 -8.32 2.98
CA THR A 114 -3.67 -9.02 3.94
C THR A 114 -4.41 -8.13 4.95
N GLY A 115 -4.37 -6.82 4.78
CA GLY A 115 -5.08 -5.86 5.62
C GLY A 115 -6.54 -5.61 5.20
N GLY A 116 -7.03 -6.30 4.17
CA GLY A 116 -8.39 -6.21 3.71
C GLY A 116 -9.39 -6.94 4.62
N TRP A 117 -10.63 -7.05 4.16
CA TRP A 117 -11.70 -7.69 4.94
C TRP A 117 -11.37 -9.17 5.23
N VAL A 118 -11.35 -9.51 6.53
CA VAL A 118 -11.00 -10.89 7.01
C VAL A 118 -9.62 -11.37 6.52
N GLY A 119 -8.68 -10.43 6.31
CA GLY A 119 -7.33 -10.78 5.83
C GLY A 119 -7.25 -11.10 4.33
N VAL A 120 -8.29 -10.83 3.57
CA VAL A 120 -8.31 -11.01 2.11
C VAL A 120 -8.10 -9.67 1.41
N GLY A 121 -7.16 -9.62 0.47
CA GLY A 121 -6.79 -8.41 -0.25
C GLY A 121 -5.90 -7.46 0.57
N TYR A 122 -5.75 -6.25 0.10
CA TYR A 122 -4.93 -5.23 0.76
C TYR A 122 -5.77 -4.36 1.69
N GLY A 123 -5.14 -3.86 2.75
CA GLY A 123 -5.68 -2.83 3.62
C GLY A 123 -5.08 -1.47 3.32
N VAL A 124 -5.79 -0.41 3.67
CA VAL A 124 -5.32 0.97 3.52
C VAL A 124 -5.51 1.71 4.84
N GLU A 125 -4.42 2.19 5.39
CA GLU A 125 -4.40 3.11 6.52
C GLU A 125 -4.03 4.50 6.01
N TRP A 126 -4.69 5.54 6.48
CA TRP A 126 -4.47 6.90 5.98
C TRP A 126 -4.65 7.94 7.07
N CYS A 127 -3.98 9.07 6.92
CA CYS A 127 -4.07 10.22 7.82
C CYS A 127 -3.94 11.52 7.02
N VAL A 128 -4.88 12.45 7.22
CA VAL A 128 -4.80 13.81 6.67
C VAL A 128 -4.34 14.76 7.76
N ARG A 129 -3.21 15.43 7.52
CA ARG A 129 -2.60 16.34 8.49
C ARG A 129 -3.56 17.44 8.94
N GLY A 130 -3.79 17.52 10.25
CA GLY A 130 -4.70 18.47 10.87
C GLY A 130 -6.17 18.06 10.84
N LEU A 131 -6.49 16.86 10.32
CA LEU A 131 -7.81 16.24 10.39
C LEU A 131 -7.78 14.86 11.08
N ASP A 132 -6.67 14.51 11.72
CA ASP A 132 -6.54 13.36 12.62
C ASP A 132 -7.12 13.74 14.00
N ARG A 133 -8.45 13.81 14.07
CA ARG A 133 -9.17 14.31 15.25
C ARG A 133 -9.23 13.29 16.38
N GLU A 134 -9.05 12.02 16.07
CA GLU A 134 -8.97 10.92 17.04
C GLU A 134 -7.55 10.70 17.56
N TRP A 135 -6.57 11.44 17.03
CA TRP A 135 -5.16 11.35 17.38
C TRP A 135 -4.56 9.95 17.15
N ALA A 136 -5.16 9.21 16.22
CA ALA A 136 -4.77 7.85 15.90
C ALA A 136 -3.34 7.76 15.34
N TYR A 137 -2.89 8.80 14.64
CA TYR A 137 -1.59 8.86 13.98
C TYR A 137 -0.73 10.04 14.47
N HIS A 138 -1.03 10.57 15.66
CA HIS A 138 -0.32 11.69 16.26
C HIS A 138 1.17 11.36 16.55
N PRO A 139 2.10 12.38 16.52
CA PRO A 139 1.85 13.75 16.12
C PRO A 139 1.83 13.97 14.59
N ALA A 140 0.92 14.81 14.13
CA ALA A 140 0.86 15.28 12.74
C ALA A 140 0.99 14.18 11.66
N CYS A 141 0.29 13.05 11.85
CA CYS A 141 0.32 11.86 11.00
C CYS A 141 1.67 11.11 10.94
N GLN A 142 2.61 11.37 11.85
CA GLN A 142 3.91 10.67 11.83
C GLN A 142 3.79 9.16 11.96
N MET A 143 2.81 8.66 12.72
CA MET A 143 2.59 7.22 12.89
C MET A 143 2.02 6.52 11.64
N ALA A 144 1.57 7.28 10.65
CA ALA A 144 1.16 6.76 9.34
C ALA A 144 2.33 6.70 8.33
N GLN A 145 3.54 7.08 8.74
CA GLN A 145 4.76 7.09 7.94
C GLN A 145 5.66 5.90 8.31
N PRO A 146 6.68 5.57 7.49
CA PRO A 146 7.58 4.45 7.71
C PRO A 146 8.46 4.58 8.95
#